data_6f01e39175a1c04e6af2ab0cd9b98d0f
#
_entry.id   6f01e39175a1c04e6af2ab0cd9b98d0f
#
_cell.length_a   1.000
_cell.length_b   1.000
_cell.length_c   1.000
_cell.angle_alpha   90.00
_cell.angle_beta   90.00
_cell.angle_gamma   90.00
#
_symmetry.space_group_name_H-M   'P 1'
#
loop_
_entity.id
_entity.type
_entity.pdbx_description
1 polymer ?
#
loop_
_entity_poly.entity_id
_entity_poly.type
_entity_poly.pdbx_seq_one_letter_code
_entity_poly.pdbx_strand_id
1 'polypeptide(L)'
;MEHRLAAIFSADAAGYTRLLADDQAATIRALADARDLFTKGIERHRGRVIDTAGDNVLAEFPSALDAVRAGVELQRALREGAATLSEDRRLLFRIGLHLGDIAAEAERIYGDGVNVAARLQTLAEPGGICLSAAIHDNVAGRLDLPFADIGEQSLKNFPRPVRAFRLGGSAAPAVAAAPPEPPDRPSLVVLPFANVSGDAEQDYFADGMSEDLITELARIPSLFVIGRGTSFAYKGKSIAARELGRELGVRHVVEGSVRRGGSRVRITARLTEAKSGEEIWSERYDRELGDVFALQDEVVGGVVAELRRALGAGIEHTPRERAVRPEVWELLVQGRVYMERYTPESGPAGRELLLRCVTLDPEFALGWAELARCEQFLHLLGLEDDAYLERGFEHVRHALELDPEEPVAHMTLGLLLAMRGEGEAAVASARRSLELAPGDATLRLFFGTLLNFVGRKEEAIPVLKNLTRLDPALRFMHLFQLAICYKQLGRIDEAISKHRECLAANPGFFGAHMQLASIHAQLGEMNQARAALAEVLRLRPDFSVARIPRVPDRDVLVEDLRKAGLRE
;
A
#
# COMPACT_ATOMS: atom_id res chain seq x y z
N MET A 1 -40.03 16.65 -22.33
CA MET A 1 -38.72 16.05 -21.98
C MET A 1 -38.25 15.17 -23.11
N GLU A 2 -37.09 15.45 -23.67
CA GLU A 2 -36.48 14.63 -24.72
C GLU A 2 -35.42 13.73 -24.06
N HIS A 3 -35.51 12.41 -24.28
CA HIS A 3 -34.55 11.44 -23.81
C HIS A 3 -33.52 11.15 -24.86
N ARG A 4 -32.22 11.28 -24.53
CA ARG A 4 -31.11 10.97 -25.43
C ARG A 4 -29.84 10.58 -24.69
N LEU A 5 -28.98 9.85 -25.37
CA LEU A 5 -27.64 9.53 -24.89
C LEU A 5 -26.71 10.73 -25.09
N ALA A 6 -25.99 11.13 -24.05
CA ALA A 6 -25.00 12.21 -24.11
C ALA A 6 -23.78 11.91 -23.25
N ALA A 7 -22.64 12.47 -23.61
CA ALA A 7 -21.50 12.49 -22.73
C ALA A 7 -21.60 13.69 -21.78
N ILE A 8 -21.67 13.41 -20.50
CA ILE A 8 -21.89 14.38 -19.43
C ILE A 8 -20.52 14.74 -18.83
N PHE A 9 -20.29 16.01 -18.68
CA PHE A 9 -19.08 16.60 -18.14
C PHE A 9 -19.43 17.38 -16.88
N SER A 10 -18.80 17.02 -15.76
CA SER A 10 -18.94 17.72 -14.47
C SER A 10 -17.56 18.12 -13.97
N ALA A 11 -17.37 19.38 -13.60
CA ALA A 11 -16.14 19.87 -13.02
C ALA A 11 -16.38 20.68 -11.77
N ASP A 12 -15.48 20.62 -10.79
CA ASP A 12 -15.46 21.49 -9.60
C ASP A 12 -14.04 21.97 -9.27
N ALA A 13 -13.96 23.10 -8.57
CA ALA A 13 -12.68 23.62 -8.11
C ALA A 13 -12.23 22.96 -6.81
N ALA A 14 -11.10 22.27 -6.86
CA ALA A 14 -10.51 21.61 -5.70
C ALA A 14 -10.03 22.63 -4.66
N GLY A 15 -10.52 22.53 -3.43
CA GLY A 15 -10.11 23.41 -2.32
C GLY A 15 -10.57 24.86 -2.45
N TYR A 16 -11.61 25.14 -3.22
CA TYR A 16 -12.15 26.49 -3.44
C TYR A 16 -12.42 27.27 -2.14
N THR A 17 -13.07 26.63 -1.16
CA THR A 17 -13.36 27.27 0.14
C THR A 17 -12.09 27.72 0.87
N ARG A 18 -10.99 26.96 0.79
CA ARG A 18 -9.70 27.32 1.38
C ARG A 18 -9.10 28.53 0.67
N LEU A 19 -9.03 28.49 -0.66
CA LEU A 19 -8.51 29.61 -1.47
C LEU A 19 -9.32 30.89 -1.26
N LEU A 20 -10.64 30.76 -1.12
CA LEU A 20 -11.54 31.89 -0.84
C LEU A 20 -11.25 32.52 0.55
N ALA A 21 -10.91 31.69 1.54
CA ALA A 21 -10.55 32.18 2.87
C ALA A 21 -9.18 32.87 2.90
N ASP A 22 -8.22 32.41 2.07
CA ASP A 22 -6.88 32.98 1.99
C ASP A 22 -6.83 34.32 1.23
N ASP A 23 -7.48 34.41 0.05
CA ASP A 23 -7.60 35.63 -0.75
C ASP A 23 -8.90 35.62 -1.58
N GLN A 24 -9.96 36.17 -1.00
CA GLN A 24 -11.29 36.18 -1.61
C GLN A 24 -11.31 36.85 -3.00
N ALA A 25 -10.66 38.01 -3.13
CA ALA A 25 -10.71 38.80 -4.37
C ALA A 25 -9.95 38.14 -5.52
N ALA A 26 -8.79 37.57 -5.23
CA ALA A 26 -7.99 36.84 -6.24
C ALA A 26 -8.69 35.54 -6.62
N THR A 27 -9.26 34.79 -5.67
CA THR A 27 -9.96 33.52 -5.91
C THR A 27 -11.22 33.71 -6.77
N ILE A 28 -12.01 34.75 -6.52
CA ILE A 28 -13.19 35.09 -7.34
C ILE A 28 -12.78 35.45 -8.76
N ARG A 29 -11.72 36.23 -8.96
CA ARG A 29 -11.20 36.54 -10.31
C ARG A 29 -10.73 35.29 -11.03
N ALA A 30 -9.92 34.46 -10.36
CA ALA A 30 -9.43 33.21 -10.94
C ALA A 30 -10.58 32.24 -11.33
N LEU A 31 -11.65 32.19 -10.52
CA LEU A 31 -12.85 31.40 -10.86
C LEU A 31 -13.59 31.98 -12.09
N ALA A 32 -13.70 33.30 -12.19
CA ALA A 32 -14.31 33.94 -13.36
C ALA A 32 -13.52 33.65 -14.65
N ASP A 33 -12.20 33.79 -14.60
CA ASP A 33 -11.30 33.48 -15.72
C ASP A 33 -11.39 31.99 -16.10
N ALA A 34 -11.45 31.09 -15.12
CA ALA A 34 -11.62 29.66 -15.35
C ALA A 34 -12.97 29.33 -16.01
N ARG A 35 -14.08 29.95 -15.57
CA ARG A 35 -15.40 29.77 -16.18
C ARG A 35 -15.44 30.20 -17.64
N ASP A 36 -14.82 31.33 -17.96
CA ASP A 36 -14.66 31.79 -19.36
C ASP A 36 -13.87 30.78 -20.20
N LEU A 37 -12.81 30.22 -19.62
CA LEU A 37 -12.01 29.19 -20.27
C LEU A 37 -12.82 27.92 -20.49
N PHE A 38 -13.59 27.46 -19.49
CA PHE A 38 -14.48 26.31 -19.61
C PHE A 38 -15.51 26.53 -20.70
N THR A 39 -16.21 27.66 -20.71
CA THR A 39 -17.24 27.97 -21.72
C THR A 39 -16.66 27.89 -23.12
N LYS A 40 -15.56 28.59 -23.39
CA LYS A 40 -14.90 28.63 -24.71
C LYS A 40 -14.36 27.24 -25.13
N GLY A 41 -13.78 26.48 -24.19
CA GLY A 41 -13.24 25.16 -24.46
C GLY A 41 -14.32 24.12 -24.72
N ILE A 42 -15.41 24.14 -23.97
CA ILE A 42 -16.57 23.25 -24.15
C ILE A 42 -17.22 23.52 -25.53
N GLU A 43 -17.48 24.78 -25.86
CA GLU A 43 -18.09 25.17 -27.16
C GLU A 43 -17.20 24.81 -28.36
N ARG A 44 -15.87 25.00 -28.24
CA ARG A 44 -14.90 24.60 -29.28
C ARG A 44 -14.98 23.11 -29.62
N HIS A 45 -15.26 22.28 -28.63
CA HIS A 45 -15.44 20.84 -28.79
C HIS A 45 -16.90 20.42 -28.96
N ARG A 46 -17.76 21.31 -29.45
CA ARG A 46 -19.19 21.05 -29.75
C ARG A 46 -20.02 20.69 -28.51
N GLY A 47 -19.52 20.98 -27.32
CA GLY A 47 -20.28 20.83 -26.09
C GLY A 47 -21.18 22.04 -25.82
N ARG A 48 -22.11 21.87 -24.90
CA ARG A 48 -22.99 22.91 -24.38
C ARG A 48 -22.85 23.00 -22.87
N VAL A 49 -22.57 24.20 -22.36
CA VAL A 49 -22.60 24.46 -20.93
C VAL A 49 -24.05 24.51 -20.46
N ILE A 50 -24.36 23.77 -19.41
CA ILE A 50 -25.70 23.66 -18.81
C ILE A 50 -25.82 24.52 -17.57
N ASP A 51 -24.79 24.47 -16.69
CA ASP A 51 -24.79 25.19 -15.42
C ASP A 51 -23.37 25.55 -14.98
N THR A 52 -23.24 26.72 -14.35
CA THR A 52 -21.99 27.22 -13.75
C THR A 52 -22.21 27.72 -12.33
N ALA A 53 -23.09 27.11 -11.56
CA ALA A 53 -23.41 27.53 -10.20
C ALA A 53 -22.26 27.24 -9.23
N GLY A 54 -21.90 28.25 -8.42
CA GLY A 54 -20.80 28.14 -7.44
C GLY A 54 -19.44 27.92 -8.12
N ASP A 55 -18.70 26.93 -7.70
CA ASP A 55 -17.41 26.51 -8.28
C ASP A 55 -17.54 25.34 -9.27
N ASN A 56 -18.78 24.93 -9.56
CA ASN A 56 -19.08 23.83 -10.48
C ASN A 56 -19.30 24.29 -11.92
N VAL A 57 -18.97 23.39 -12.87
CA VAL A 57 -19.34 23.51 -14.29
C VAL A 57 -19.98 22.19 -14.72
N LEU A 58 -21.22 22.25 -15.22
CA LEU A 58 -21.91 21.12 -15.83
C LEU A 58 -22.09 21.37 -17.32
N ALA A 59 -21.70 20.40 -18.14
CA ALA A 59 -21.85 20.48 -19.59
C ALA A 59 -22.22 19.11 -20.20
N GLU A 60 -22.68 19.14 -21.42
CA GLU A 60 -22.96 17.96 -22.23
C GLU A 60 -22.24 18.02 -23.57
N PHE A 61 -21.92 16.85 -24.10
CA PHE A 61 -21.29 16.70 -25.41
C PHE A 61 -22.02 15.65 -26.26
N PRO A 62 -22.05 15.83 -27.58
CA PRO A 62 -22.65 14.86 -28.47
C PRO A 62 -21.85 13.57 -28.59
N SER A 63 -20.57 13.56 -28.18
CA SER A 63 -19.72 12.38 -28.22
C SER A 63 -18.76 12.29 -27.04
N ALA A 64 -18.45 11.05 -26.64
CA ALA A 64 -17.42 10.76 -25.63
C ALA A 64 -16.03 11.33 -26.03
N LEU A 65 -15.69 11.27 -27.32
CA LEU A 65 -14.42 11.75 -27.84
C LEU A 65 -14.26 13.27 -27.66
N ASP A 66 -15.31 14.04 -27.93
CA ASP A 66 -15.30 15.49 -27.76
C ASP A 66 -15.20 15.89 -26.29
N ALA A 67 -15.92 15.17 -25.41
CA ALA A 67 -15.86 15.40 -23.97
C ALA A 67 -14.44 15.18 -23.39
N VAL A 68 -13.78 14.09 -23.79
CA VAL A 68 -12.41 13.79 -23.33
C VAL A 68 -11.41 14.81 -23.86
N ARG A 69 -11.50 15.17 -25.16
CA ARG A 69 -10.63 16.18 -25.76
C ARG A 69 -10.79 17.55 -25.10
N ALA A 70 -12.03 17.97 -24.83
CA ALA A 70 -12.31 19.19 -24.09
C ALA A 70 -11.69 19.17 -22.70
N GLY A 71 -11.90 18.07 -21.95
CA GLY A 71 -11.34 17.91 -20.61
C GLY A 71 -9.81 17.99 -20.58
N VAL A 72 -9.13 17.34 -21.51
CA VAL A 72 -7.66 17.35 -21.60
C VAL A 72 -7.12 18.74 -21.96
N GLU A 73 -7.73 19.41 -22.96
CA GLU A 73 -7.32 20.77 -23.35
C GLU A 73 -7.55 21.76 -22.22
N LEU A 74 -8.70 21.70 -21.54
CA LEU A 74 -9.04 22.55 -20.41
C LEU A 74 -8.08 22.38 -19.23
N GLN A 75 -7.78 21.15 -18.84
CA GLN A 75 -6.82 20.89 -17.77
C GLN A 75 -5.40 21.37 -18.12
N ARG A 76 -5.01 21.29 -19.38
CA ARG A 76 -3.73 21.85 -19.83
C ARG A 76 -3.73 23.37 -19.74
N ALA A 77 -4.75 24.03 -20.28
CA ALA A 77 -4.84 25.48 -20.30
C ALA A 77 -4.93 26.08 -18.89
N LEU A 78 -5.67 25.44 -17.98
CA LEU A 78 -5.72 25.82 -16.56
C LEU A 78 -4.35 25.73 -15.90
N ARG A 79 -3.57 24.67 -16.17
CA ARG A 79 -2.20 24.52 -15.67
C ARG A 79 -1.25 25.59 -16.22
N GLU A 80 -1.32 25.86 -17.50
CA GLU A 80 -0.50 26.89 -18.16
C GLU A 80 -0.80 28.30 -17.60
N GLY A 81 -2.08 28.63 -17.43
CA GLY A 81 -2.53 29.90 -16.83
C GLY A 81 -2.12 30.07 -15.37
N ALA A 82 -1.98 28.98 -14.63
CA ALA A 82 -1.57 29.00 -13.23
C ALA A 82 -0.05 28.76 -13.01
N ALA A 83 0.74 28.64 -14.08
CA ALA A 83 2.16 28.26 -13.99
C ALA A 83 3.02 29.24 -13.18
N THR A 84 2.68 30.52 -13.15
CA THR A 84 3.39 31.58 -12.40
C THR A 84 2.98 31.66 -10.93
N LEU A 85 1.91 30.97 -10.53
CA LEU A 85 1.42 30.95 -9.16
C LEU A 85 2.10 29.82 -8.36
N SER A 86 2.34 30.04 -7.07
CA SER A 86 2.75 28.97 -6.16
C SER A 86 1.67 27.89 -6.07
N GLU A 87 2.06 26.64 -5.81
CA GLU A 87 1.13 25.48 -5.87
C GLU A 87 -0.08 25.64 -4.96
N ASP A 88 0.11 26.23 -3.78
CA ASP A 88 -0.92 26.49 -2.78
C ASP A 88 -1.97 27.52 -3.22
N ARG A 89 -1.66 28.36 -4.22
CA ARG A 89 -2.53 29.41 -4.78
C ARG A 89 -3.19 29.02 -6.10
N ARG A 90 -2.86 27.87 -6.68
CA ARG A 90 -3.44 27.41 -7.95
C ARG A 90 -4.88 26.93 -7.76
N LEU A 91 -5.78 27.47 -8.56
CA LEU A 91 -7.15 26.97 -8.65
C LEU A 91 -7.17 25.78 -9.61
N LEU A 92 -7.21 24.56 -9.06
CA LEU A 92 -7.21 23.32 -9.81
C LEU A 92 -8.64 22.77 -9.89
N PHE A 93 -9.01 22.17 -11.02
CA PHE A 93 -10.32 21.57 -11.22
C PHE A 93 -10.22 20.05 -11.29
N ARG A 94 -11.24 19.36 -10.76
CA ARG A 94 -11.47 17.93 -10.96
C ARG A 94 -12.57 17.77 -12.01
N ILE A 95 -12.40 16.87 -12.97
CA ILE A 95 -13.36 16.64 -14.04
C ILE A 95 -13.86 15.20 -13.97
N GLY A 96 -15.18 15.00 -14.02
CA GLY A 96 -15.85 13.71 -14.13
C GLY A 96 -16.58 13.59 -15.46
N LEU A 97 -16.38 12.47 -16.18
CA LEU A 97 -17.00 12.20 -17.49
C LEU A 97 -17.80 10.90 -17.47
N HIS A 98 -19.04 10.95 -17.91
CA HIS A 98 -19.89 9.78 -18.04
C HIS A 98 -20.72 9.81 -19.32
N LEU A 99 -20.92 8.65 -19.95
CA LEU A 99 -21.83 8.47 -21.07
C LEU A 99 -23.11 7.81 -20.56
N GLY A 100 -24.24 8.51 -20.63
CA GLY A 100 -25.49 8.00 -20.11
C GLY A 100 -26.72 8.73 -20.68
N ASP A 101 -27.89 8.17 -20.40
CA ASP A 101 -29.17 8.76 -20.78
C ASP A 101 -29.46 10.01 -19.97
N ILE A 102 -29.88 11.06 -20.64
CA ILE A 102 -30.35 12.31 -20.04
C ILE A 102 -31.76 12.63 -20.50
N ALA A 103 -32.52 13.24 -19.62
CA ALA A 103 -33.79 13.92 -19.94
C ALA A 103 -33.49 15.42 -20.06
N ALA A 104 -33.62 15.96 -21.26
CA ALA A 104 -33.40 17.38 -21.51
C ALA A 104 -34.73 18.15 -21.49
N GLU A 105 -34.76 19.28 -20.75
CA GLU A 105 -35.89 20.20 -20.70
C GLU A 105 -35.38 21.64 -20.73
N ALA A 106 -35.61 22.34 -21.81
CA ALA A 106 -35.08 23.68 -22.09
C ALA A 106 -33.55 23.75 -21.90
N GLU A 107 -33.07 24.45 -20.87
CA GLU A 107 -31.65 24.65 -20.60
C GLU A 107 -31.08 23.68 -19.54
N ARG A 108 -31.89 22.76 -19.02
CA ARG A 108 -31.50 21.83 -17.94
C ARG A 108 -31.44 20.39 -18.43
N ILE A 109 -30.55 19.62 -17.84
CA ILE A 109 -30.48 18.17 -18.01
C ILE A 109 -30.71 17.46 -16.67
N TYR A 110 -31.41 16.34 -16.71
CA TYR A 110 -31.72 15.50 -15.57
C TYR A 110 -31.40 14.04 -15.91
N GLY A 111 -31.19 13.23 -14.89
CA GLY A 111 -30.99 11.79 -15.04
C GLY A 111 -29.84 11.28 -14.19
N ASP A 112 -29.80 9.96 -14.04
CA ASP A 112 -28.78 9.28 -13.25
C ASP A 112 -27.37 9.53 -13.78
N GLY A 113 -27.22 9.71 -15.08
CA GLY A 113 -25.93 10.00 -15.72
C GLY A 113 -25.27 11.28 -15.22
N VAL A 114 -26.05 12.32 -14.89
CA VAL A 114 -25.54 13.58 -14.31
C VAL A 114 -24.93 13.33 -12.94
N ASN A 115 -25.62 12.55 -12.13
CA ASN A 115 -25.14 12.19 -10.80
C ASN A 115 -23.89 11.30 -10.87
N VAL A 116 -23.81 10.37 -11.82
CA VAL A 116 -22.61 9.55 -12.04
C VAL A 116 -21.40 10.42 -12.41
N ALA A 117 -21.55 11.35 -13.36
CA ALA A 117 -20.47 12.27 -13.73
C ALA A 117 -19.99 13.11 -12.53
N ALA A 118 -20.90 13.64 -11.72
CA ALA A 118 -20.58 14.39 -10.52
C ALA A 118 -19.85 13.52 -9.45
N ARG A 119 -20.16 12.22 -9.34
CA ARG A 119 -19.44 11.30 -8.44
C ARG A 119 -18.07 10.91 -8.99
N LEU A 120 -17.94 10.68 -10.30
CA LEU A 120 -16.65 10.43 -10.93
C LEU A 120 -15.72 11.64 -10.78
N GLN A 121 -16.26 12.86 -10.86
CA GLN A 121 -15.52 14.09 -10.58
C GLN A 121 -14.85 14.06 -9.19
N THR A 122 -15.56 13.60 -8.16
CA THR A 122 -14.98 13.50 -6.80
C THR A 122 -13.86 12.46 -6.68
N LEU A 123 -13.80 11.50 -7.61
CA LEU A 123 -12.72 10.49 -7.70
C LEU A 123 -11.53 11.00 -8.50
N ALA A 124 -11.67 12.10 -9.24
CA ALA A 124 -10.56 12.72 -9.95
C ALA A 124 -9.61 13.43 -8.98
N GLU A 125 -8.33 13.38 -9.25
CA GLU A 125 -7.34 14.20 -8.56
C GLU A 125 -7.46 15.68 -8.98
N PRO A 126 -7.04 16.63 -8.14
CA PRO A 126 -6.97 18.03 -8.55
C PRO A 126 -6.13 18.20 -9.84
N GLY A 127 -6.70 18.83 -10.86
CA GLY A 127 -6.08 18.93 -12.19
C GLY A 127 -6.20 17.66 -13.05
N GLY A 128 -6.96 16.65 -12.60
CA GLY A 128 -7.19 15.38 -13.31
C GLY A 128 -8.60 15.18 -13.83
N ILE A 129 -8.80 14.07 -14.52
CA ILE A 129 -10.07 13.65 -15.10
C ILE A 129 -10.35 12.22 -14.62
N CYS A 130 -11.58 11.93 -14.20
CA CYS A 130 -12.07 10.58 -13.95
C CYS A 130 -13.23 10.28 -14.90
N LEU A 131 -13.20 9.13 -15.55
CA LEU A 131 -14.20 8.78 -16.56
C LEU A 131 -14.71 7.35 -16.36
N SER A 132 -15.98 7.11 -16.72
CA SER A 132 -16.57 5.77 -16.68
C SER A 132 -16.05 4.86 -17.79
N ALA A 133 -16.17 3.53 -17.62
CA ALA A 133 -15.88 2.56 -18.67
C ALA A 133 -16.64 2.87 -19.97
N ALA A 134 -17.87 3.34 -19.88
CA ALA A 134 -18.67 3.73 -21.05
C ALA A 134 -18.00 4.86 -21.87
N ILE A 135 -17.32 5.82 -21.23
CA ILE A 135 -16.50 6.81 -21.94
C ILE A 135 -15.20 6.17 -22.44
N HIS A 136 -14.49 5.44 -21.57
CA HIS A 136 -13.23 4.81 -21.91
C HIS A 136 -13.32 3.95 -23.16
N ASP A 137 -14.28 3.04 -23.22
CA ASP A 137 -14.44 2.09 -24.33
C ASP A 137 -14.75 2.79 -25.67
N ASN A 138 -15.34 3.99 -25.62
CA ASN A 138 -15.60 4.81 -26.80
C ASN A 138 -14.37 5.59 -27.30
N VAL A 139 -13.35 5.79 -26.48
CA VAL A 139 -12.15 6.60 -26.81
C VAL A 139 -10.87 5.79 -26.83
N ALA A 140 -10.84 4.62 -26.23
CA ALA A 140 -9.70 3.71 -26.26
C ALA A 140 -9.32 3.34 -27.70
N GLY A 141 -8.02 3.46 -28.02
CA GLY A 141 -7.50 3.25 -29.38
C GLY A 141 -7.76 4.41 -30.36
N ARG A 142 -8.51 5.45 -29.96
CA ARG A 142 -8.73 6.68 -30.77
C ARG A 142 -7.95 7.88 -30.24
N LEU A 143 -7.60 7.84 -28.96
CA LEU A 143 -6.76 8.82 -28.29
C LEU A 143 -5.58 8.08 -27.66
N ASP A 144 -4.37 8.56 -27.94
CA ASP A 144 -3.15 8.09 -27.30
C ASP A 144 -2.99 8.82 -25.95
N LEU A 145 -3.76 8.38 -24.96
CA LEU A 145 -3.80 8.95 -23.61
C LEU A 145 -3.61 7.84 -22.57
N PRO A 146 -2.84 8.09 -21.49
CA PRO A 146 -2.59 7.13 -20.46
C PRO A 146 -3.78 7.03 -19.49
N PHE A 147 -4.71 6.12 -19.77
CA PHE A 147 -5.84 5.81 -18.87
C PHE A 147 -5.41 4.82 -17.79
N ALA A 148 -5.53 5.21 -16.54
CA ALA A 148 -5.32 4.33 -15.39
C ALA A 148 -6.66 3.74 -14.94
N ASP A 149 -6.81 2.42 -15.04
CA ASP A 149 -8.00 1.72 -14.53
C ASP A 149 -7.98 1.74 -12.99
N ILE A 150 -9.02 2.29 -12.38
CA ILE A 150 -9.18 2.32 -10.92
C ILE A 150 -10.23 1.31 -10.43
N GLY A 151 -10.64 0.39 -11.29
CA GLY A 151 -11.58 -0.68 -10.97
C GLY A 151 -13.02 -0.23 -10.77
N GLU A 152 -13.82 -1.11 -10.20
CA GLU A 152 -15.22 -0.84 -9.90
C GLU A 152 -15.37 0.06 -8.67
N GLN A 153 -16.09 1.16 -8.83
CA GLN A 153 -16.33 2.17 -7.79
C GLN A 153 -17.79 2.13 -7.34
N SER A 154 -17.98 1.91 -6.04
CA SER A 154 -19.31 2.02 -5.42
C SER A 154 -19.68 3.49 -5.24
N LEU A 155 -20.58 3.99 -6.07
CA LEU A 155 -21.04 5.38 -6.02
C LEU A 155 -22.26 5.51 -5.09
N LYS A 156 -22.26 6.52 -4.22
CA LYS A 156 -23.36 6.75 -3.27
C LYS A 156 -24.68 6.90 -4.01
N ASN A 157 -25.71 6.13 -3.60
CA ASN A 157 -27.07 6.07 -4.17
C ASN A 157 -27.15 5.36 -5.55
N PHE A 158 -26.11 4.62 -5.96
CA PHE A 158 -26.17 3.78 -7.16
C PHE A 158 -26.13 2.31 -6.77
N PRO A 159 -27.08 1.48 -7.26
CA PRO A 159 -27.16 0.07 -6.87
C PRO A 159 -26.11 -0.82 -7.55
N ARG A 160 -25.46 -0.34 -8.60
CA ARG A 160 -24.42 -1.06 -9.34
C ARG A 160 -23.11 -0.29 -9.32
N PRO A 161 -21.97 -0.96 -9.06
CA PRO A 161 -20.66 -0.32 -9.18
C PRO A 161 -20.41 0.18 -10.60
N VAL A 162 -19.65 1.25 -10.73
CA VAL A 162 -19.25 1.83 -12.02
C VAL A 162 -17.74 1.67 -12.17
N ARG A 163 -17.29 0.92 -13.18
CA ARG A 163 -15.87 0.85 -13.50
C ARG A 163 -15.39 2.18 -14.01
N ALA A 164 -14.29 2.67 -13.43
CA ALA A 164 -13.80 4.01 -13.68
C ALA A 164 -12.31 4.02 -14.04
N PHE A 165 -11.89 5.06 -14.78
CA PHE A 165 -10.53 5.28 -15.22
C PHE A 165 -10.11 6.70 -14.90
N ARG A 166 -8.84 6.92 -14.58
CA ARG A 166 -8.26 8.25 -14.36
C ARG A 166 -7.38 8.68 -15.52
N LEU A 167 -7.36 9.98 -15.78
CA LEU A 167 -6.49 10.61 -16.75
C LEU A 167 -6.01 11.96 -16.18
N GLY A 168 -4.71 12.15 -16.08
CA GLY A 168 -4.11 13.36 -15.52
C GLY A 168 -4.37 13.51 -14.02
N GLY A 169 -3.92 14.59 -13.45
CA GLY A 169 -3.99 14.96 -12.04
C GLY A 169 -2.78 15.80 -11.68
N SER A 170 -2.79 16.42 -10.48
CA SER A 170 -1.66 17.20 -9.94
C SER A 170 -0.52 16.32 -9.39
N ALA A 171 -0.58 15.00 -9.52
CA ALA A 171 0.67 14.32 -9.67
C ALA A 171 1.28 14.93 -10.94
N ALA A 172 2.35 15.70 -10.82
CA ALA A 172 3.42 15.67 -11.81
C ALA A 172 3.45 14.22 -12.30
N PRO A 173 3.42 13.93 -13.65
CA PRO A 173 3.51 12.55 -14.04
C PRO A 173 4.55 12.01 -13.08
N ALA A 174 4.17 11.05 -12.22
CA ALA A 174 5.22 10.26 -11.65
C ALA A 174 5.94 9.97 -12.93
N VAL A 175 7.03 10.67 -13.18
CA VAL A 175 7.97 10.38 -14.26
C VAL A 175 8.03 8.92 -14.08
N ALA A 176 7.39 8.18 -15.02
CA ALA A 176 7.30 6.76 -14.88
C ALA A 176 8.72 6.42 -14.62
N ALA A 177 9.05 6.23 -13.36
CA ALA A 177 10.43 6.26 -12.89
C ALA A 177 10.98 5.18 -13.74
N ALA A 178 11.93 5.53 -14.62
CA ALA A 178 12.38 4.65 -15.68
C ALA A 178 12.42 3.28 -15.05
N PRO A 179 11.75 2.26 -15.62
CA PRO A 179 11.44 1.04 -14.92
C PRO A 179 12.68 0.66 -14.13
N PRO A 180 12.60 0.41 -12.82
CA PRO A 180 13.77 0.34 -11.96
C PRO A 180 14.74 -0.63 -12.60
N GLU A 181 15.94 -0.18 -12.95
CA GLU A 181 16.93 -1.05 -13.56
C GLU A 181 17.15 -2.25 -12.64
N PRO A 182 17.16 -3.48 -13.20
CA PRO A 182 17.46 -4.65 -12.40
C PRO A 182 18.79 -4.42 -11.65
N PRO A 183 18.88 -4.79 -10.37
CA PRO A 183 20.13 -4.65 -9.63
C PRO A 183 21.24 -5.45 -10.31
N ASP A 184 22.50 -5.08 -10.10
CA ASP A 184 23.66 -5.78 -10.66
C ASP A 184 23.76 -7.25 -10.22
N ARG A 185 23.13 -7.58 -9.09
CA ARG A 185 22.99 -8.95 -8.60
C ARG A 185 21.71 -9.63 -9.13
N PRO A 186 21.64 -10.98 -9.13
CA PRO A 186 20.44 -11.72 -9.46
C PRO A 186 19.22 -11.20 -8.70
N SER A 187 18.11 -11.02 -9.41
CA SER A 187 16.90 -10.43 -8.83
C SER A 187 15.66 -11.18 -9.27
N LEU A 188 14.74 -11.38 -8.33
CA LEU A 188 13.50 -12.10 -8.58
C LEU A 188 12.32 -11.58 -7.76
N VAL A 189 11.12 -11.93 -8.24
CA VAL A 189 9.88 -11.88 -7.49
C VAL A 189 9.30 -13.29 -7.42
N VAL A 190 8.81 -13.69 -6.25
CA VAL A 190 7.99 -14.92 -6.09
C VAL A 190 6.54 -14.49 -6.08
N LEU A 191 5.75 -14.89 -7.05
CA LEU A 191 4.31 -14.64 -7.04
C LEU A 191 3.60 -15.59 -6.08
N PRO A 192 2.49 -15.18 -5.46
CA PRO A 192 1.68 -16.08 -4.65
C PRO A 192 1.24 -17.30 -5.47
N PHE A 193 1.53 -18.47 -4.95
CA PHE A 193 1.18 -19.72 -5.62
C PHE A 193 -0.34 -19.89 -5.70
N ALA A 194 -0.82 -20.32 -6.84
CA ALA A 194 -2.25 -20.54 -7.02
C ALA A 194 -2.71 -21.78 -6.24
N ASN A 195 -3.74 -21.62 -5.42
CA ASN A 195 -4.43 -22.77 -4.84
C ASN A 195 -5.31 -23.45 -5.89
N VAL A 196 -4.94 -24.66 -6.29
CA VAL A 196 -5.69 -25.48 -7.25
C VAL A 196 -6.30 -26.73 -6.58
N SER A 197 -6.47 -26.71 -5.26
CA SER A 197 -7.06 -27.80 -4.48
C SER A 197 -8.57 -27.93 -4.69
N GLY A 198 -9.25 -26.85 -5.12
CA GLY A 198 -10.70 -26.77 -5.22
C GLY A 198 -11.40 -26.40 -3.90
N ASP A 199 -10.64 -26.10 -2.85
CA ASP A 199 -11.08 -25.71 -1.53
C ASP A 199 -10.46 -24.35 -1.16
N ALA A 200 -11.28 -23.31 -1.09
CA ALA A 200 -10.84 -21.96 -0.76
C ALA A 200 -10.29 -21.82 0.68
N GLU A 201 -10.72 -22.71 1.59
CA GLU A 201 -10.18 -22.72 2.96
C GLU A 201 -8.69 -23.09 3.02
N GLN A 202 -8.12 -23.60 1.91
CA GLN A 202 -6.70 -23.92 1.80
C GLN A 202 -5.86 -22.81 1.14
N ASP A 203 -6.43 -21.65 0.87
CA ASP A 203 -5.69 -20.51 0.31
C ASP A 203 -4.52 -20.11 1.21
N TYR A 204 -4.73 -20.17 2.55
CA TYR A 204 -3.65 -19.85 3.51
C TYR A 204 -2.42 -20.75 3.36
N PHE A 205 -2.62 -22.03 2.93
CA PHE A 205 -1.52 -22.95 2.73
C PHE A 205 -0.66 -22.54 1.52
N ALA A 206 -1.28 -22.17 0.41
CA ALA A 206 -0.56 -21.69 -0.77
C ALA A 206 0.13 -20.32 -0.50
N ASP A 207 -0.54 -19.45 0.24
CA ASP A 207 0.00 -18.16 0.65
C ASP A 207 1.22 -18.32 1.57
N GLY A 208 1.10 -19.15 2.62
CA GLY A 208 2.19 -19.41 3.55
C GLY A 208 3.41 -20.05 2.86
N MET A 209 3.18 -21.00 1.95
CA MET A 209 4.24 -21.58 1.13
C MET A 209 4.99 -20.51 0.32
N SER A 210 4.26 -19.59 -0.29
CA SER A 210 4.87 -18.51 -1.08
C SER A 210 5.64 -17.52 -0.20
N GLU A 211 5.11 -17.19 0.97
CA GLU A 211 5.76 -16.32 1.96
C GLU A 211 7.06 -16.91 2.47
N ASP A 212 7.05 -18.20 2.84
CA ASP A 212 8.25 -18.87 3.31
C ASP A 212 9.32 -18.98 2.21
N LEU A 213 8.91 -19.22 0.94
CA LEU A 213 9.84 -19.18 -0.19
C LEU A 213 10.48 -17.79 -0.37
N ILE A 214 9.70 -16.71 -0.23
CA ILE A 214 10.25 -15.34 -0.26
C ILE A 214 11.26 -15.16 0.86
N THR A 215 10.93 -15.59 2.07
CA THR A 215 11.77 -15.46 3.27
C THR A 215 13.08 -16.24 3.11
N GLU A 216 13.02 -17.50 2.68
CA GLU A 216 14.22 -18.32 2.50
C GLU A 216 15.13 -17.80 1.37
N LEU A 217 14.57 -17.38 0.24
CA LEU A 217 15.34 -16.77 -0.84
C LEU A 217 15.95 -15.42 -0.41
N ALA A 218 15.28 -14.66 0.45
CA ALA A 218 15.77 -13.39 0.99
C ALA A 218 16.93 -13.57 2.01
N ARG A 219 17.13 -14.76 2.57
CA ARG A 219 18.32 -15.10 3.39
C ARG A 219 19.61 -15.18 2.56
N ILE A 220 19.51 -15.34 1.25
CA ILE A 220 20.68 -15.46 0.36
C ILE A 220 21.23 -14.07 0.03
N PRO A 221 22.41 -13.67 0.53
CA PRO A 221 22.91 -12.29 0.41
C PRO A 221 23.12 -11.82 -1.04
N SER A 222 23.45 -12.76 -1.94
CA SER A 222 23.69 -12.48 -3.36
C SER A 222 22.40 -12.29 -4.17
N LEU A 223 21.22 -12.60 -3.62
CA LEU A 223 19.92 -12.39 -4.28
C LEU A 223 19.28 -11.05 -3.90
N PHE A 224 18.55 -10.47 -4.85
CA PHE A 224 17.61 -9.42 -4.61
C PHE A 224 16.20 -9.99 -4.77
N VAL A 225 15.46 -10.08 -3.69
CA VAL A 225 14.11 -10.66 -3.67
C VAL A 225 13.11 -9.56 -3.37
N ILE A 226 12.06 -9.46 -4.19
CA ILE A 226 10.95 -8.55 -3.95
C ILE A 226 10.19 -9.00 -2.69
N GLY A 227 9.88 -8.04 -1.83
CA GLY A 227 9.19 -8.29 -0.57
C GLY A 227 7.76 -8.81 -0.75
N ARG A 228 7.28 -9.48 0.30
CA ARG A 228 5.97 -10.13 0.36
C ARG A 228 4.82 -9.18 0.01
N GLY A 229 4.82 -7.96 0.53
CA GLY A 229 3.72 -7.00 0.29
C GLY A 229 3.49 -6.73 -1.18
N THR A 230 4.58 -6.52 -1.93
CA THR A 230 4.50 -6.34 -3.39
C THR A 230 4.15 -7.62 -4.11
N SER A 231 4.75 -8.74 -3.75
CA SER A 231 4.43 -10.05 -4.31
C SER A 231 2.93 -10.34 -4.22
N PHE A 232 2.33 -10.17 -3.04
CA PHE A 232 0.92 -10.45 -2.79
C PHE A 232 -0.06 -9.43 -3.40
N ALA A 233 0.40 -8.23 -3.76
CA ALA A 233 -0.40 -7.29 -4.54
C ALA A 233 -0.77 -7.81 -5.94
N TYR A 234 -0.09 -8.86 -6.41
CA TYR A 234 -0.36 -9.54 -7.67
C TYR A 234 -1.19 -10.83 -7.50
N LYS A 235 -1.64 -11.18 -6.29
CA LYS A 235 -2.47 -12.36 -6.06
C LYS A 235 -3.73 -12.34 -6.93
N GLY A 236 -3.96 -13.42 -7.68
CA GLY A 236 -5.11 -13.57 -8.57
C GLY A 236 -5.06 -12.75 -9.86
N LYS A 237 -3.96 -12.03 -10.12
CA LYS A 237 -3.76 -11.29 -11.37
C LYS A 237 -2.99 -12.15 -12.38
N SER A 238 -3.43 -12.13 -13.65
CA SER A 238 -2.69 -12.74 -14.75
C SER A 238 -1.86 -11.66 -15.44
N ILE A 239 -0.56 -11.60 -15.12
CA ILE A 239 0.37 -10.61 -15.65
C ILE A 239 1.55 -11.35 -16.28
N ALA A 240 1.99 -10.91 -17.46
CA ALA A 240 3.12 -11.52 -18.14
C ALA A 240 4.45 -11.25 -17.39
N ALA A 241 5.34 -12.24 -17.33
CA ALA A 241 6.65 -12.10 -16.66
C ALA A 241 7.46 -10.89 -17.19
N ARG A 242 7.33 -10.56 -18.49
CA ARG A 242 7.97 -9.37 -19.09
C ARG A 242 7.44 -8.06 -18.52
N GLU A 243 6.18 -8.00 -18.22
CA GLU A 243 5.55 -6.81 -17.64
C GLU A 243 5.98 -6.63 -16.19
N LEU A 244 5.92 -7.71 -15.41
CA LEU A 244 6.44 -7.74 -14.04
C LEU A 244 7.92 -7.36 -13.95
N GLY A 245 8.75 -7.91 -14.86
CA GLY A 245 10.17 -7.59 -14.91
C GLY A 245 10.45 -6.11 -15.17
N ARG A 246 9.63 -5.47 -16.02
CA ARG A 246 9.70 -4.03 -16.27
C ARG A 246 9.22 -3.21 -15.07
N GLU A 247 8.07 -3.59 -14.51
CA GLU A 247 7.43 -2.85 -13.42
C GLU A 247 8.27 -2.90 -12.13
N LEU A 248 8.76 -4.08 -11.78
CA LEU A 248 9.49 -4.33 -10.52
C LEU A 248 11.03 -4.24 -10.67
N GLY A 249 11.54 -4.13 -11.88
CA GLY A 249 12.99 -4.12 -12.13
C GLY A 249 13.66 -5.43 -11.71
N VAL A 250 13.03 -6.59 -11.97
CA VAL A 250 13.59 -7.90 -11.66
C VAL A 250 13.90 -8.69 -12.92
N ARG A 251 14.89 -9.58 -12.81
CA ARG A 251 15.35 -10.44 -13.93
C ARG A 251 14.58 -11.74 -14.04
N HIS A 252 13.99 -12.21 -12.92
CA HIS A 252 13.32 -13.51 -12.88
C HIS A 252 12.00 -13.41 -12.13
N VAL A 253 11.06 -14.27 -12.50
CA VAL A 253 9.77 -14.46 -11.85
C VAL A 253 9.65 -15.93 -11.47
N VAL A 254 9.40 -16.18 -10.18
CA VAL A 254 9.01 -17.51 -9.66
C VAL A 254 7.50 -17.51 -9.52
N GLU A 255 6.85 -18.47 -10.11
CA GLU A 255 5.41 -18.68 -10.00
C GLU A 255 5.08 -20.16 -9.85
N GLY A 256 3.89 -20.46 -9.36
CA GLY A 256 3.53 -21.86 -9.17
C GLY A 256 2.11 -22.08 -8.73
N SER A 257 1.83 -23.34 -8.40
CA SER A 257 0.55 -23.75 -7.86
C SER A 257 0.73 -24.82 -6.79
N VAL A 258 -0.19 -24.84 -5.85
CA VAL A 258 -0.28 -25.82 -4.78
C VAL A 258 -1.60 -26.55 -4.88
N ARG A 259 -1.57 -27.87 -4.83
CA ARG A 259 -2.73 -28.73 -4.72
C ARG A 259 -2.56 -29.66 -3.54
N ARG A 260 -3.44 -29.52 -2.56
CA ARG A 260 -3.49 -30.41 -1.40
C ARG A 260 -4.69 -31.35 -1.50
N GLY A 261 -4.49 -32.60 -1.14
CA GLY A 261 -5.54 -33.61 -1.08
C GLY A 261 -5.25 -34.62 0.05
N GLY A 262 -5.88 -34.43 1.20
CA GLY A 262 -5.59 -35.20 2.41
C GLY A 262 -4.14 -35.00 2.88
N SER A 263 -3.38 -36.08 3.03
CA SER A 263 -1.96 -36.06 3.43
C SER A 263 -1.00 -35.83 2.27
N ARG A 264 -1.47 -35.66 1.04
CA ARG A 264 -0.60 -35.43 -0.13
C ARG A 264 -0.67 -33.98 -0.58
N VAL A 265 0.49 -33.44 -0.94
CA VAL A 265 0.63 -32.13 -1.55
C VAL A 265 1.39 -32.24 -2.87
N ARG A 266 0.91 -31.51 -3.86
CA ARG A 266 1.58 -31.33 -5.13
C ARG A 266 1.88 -29.85 -5.30
N ILE A 267 3.16 -29.52 -5.49
CA ILE A 267 3.63 -28.18 -5.84
C ILE A 267 4.17 -28.23 -7.26
N THR A 268 3.77 -27.26 -8.07
CA THR A 268 4.44 -26.98 -9.34
C THR A 268 5.07 -25.62 -9.20
N ALA A 269 6.37 -25.52 -9.43
CA ALA A 269 7.11 -24.25 -9.41
C ALA A 269 7.80 -24.03 -10.76
N ARG A 270 7.84 -22.79 -11.21
CA ARG A 270 8.45 -22.35 -12.46
C ARG A 270 9.29 -21.13 -12.23
N LEU A 271 10.42 -21.04 -12.95
CA LEU A 271 11.27 -19.86 -13.00
C LEU A 271 11.30 -19.34 -14.45
N THR A 272 10.87 -18.11 -14.63
CA THR A 272 10.79 -17.45 -15.94
C THR A 272 11.77 -16.30 -16.00
N GLU A 273 12.57 -16.21 -17.08
CA GLU A 273 13.37 -15.01 -17.35
C GLU A 273 12.48 -13.87 -17.77
N ALA A 274 12.45 -12.77 -17.00
CA ALA A 274 11.54 -11.67 -17.24
C ALA A 274 11.78 -10.94 -18.57
N LYS A 275 13.03 -10.86 -19.05
CA LYS A 275 13.36 -10.16 -20.30
C LYS A 275 12.84 -10.88 -21.54
N SER A 276 13.09 -12.17 -21.64
CA SER A 276 12.66 -13.02 -22.77
C SER A 276 11.22 -13.52 -22.62
N GLY A 277 10.75 -13.67 -21.36
CA GLY A 277 9.51 -14.38 -21.03
C GLY A 277 9.63 -15.89 -21.20
N GLU A 278 10.86 -16.40 -21.27
CA GLU A 278 11.14 -17.83 -21.43
C GLU A 278 11.13 -18.53 -20.07
N GLU A 279 10.44 -19.67 -19.98
CA GLU A 279 10.51 -20.56 -18.84
C GLU A 279 11.87 -21.26 -18.85
N ILE A 280 12.75 -20.93 -17.89
CA ILE A 280 14.10 -21.49 -17.81
C ILE A 280 14.15 -22.71 -16.91
N TRP A 281 13.16 -22.90 -16.04
CA TRP A 281 13.02 -24.05 -15.19
C TRP A 281 11.57 -24.28 -14.79
N SER A 282 11.20 -25.56 -14.69
CA SER A 282 9.89 -25.98 -14.16
C SER A 282 10.02 -27.36 -13.54
N GLU A 283 9.50 -27.50 -12.33
CA GLU A 283 9.53 -28.77 -11.63
C GLU A 283 8.22 -29.02 -10.86
N ARG A 284 7.89 -30.31 -10.70
CA ARG A 284 6.72 -30.76 -9.97
C ARG A 284 7.12 -31.68 -8.84
N TYR A 285 6.79 -31.26 -7.64
CA TYR A 285 6.97 -32.00 -6.40
C TYR A 285 5.64 -32.64 -6.00
N ASP A 286 5.63 -33.95 -5.82
CA ASP A 286 4.45 -34.72 -5.38
C ASP A 286 4.88 -35.56 -4.17
N ARG A 287 4.49 -35.13 -2.97
CA ARG A 287 4.98 -35.68 -1.69
C ARG A 287 3.84 -35.99 -0.74
N GLU A 288 4.08 -36.91 0.19
CA GLU A 288 3.31 -36.96 1.42
C GLU A 288 3.72 -35.78 2.32
N LEU A 289 2.73 -35.07 2.85
CA LEU A 289 2.95 -33.90 3.68
C LEU A 289 3.34 -34.33 5.12
N GLY A 290 4.57 -34.74 5.31
CA GLY A 290 5.15 -35.10 6.61
C GLY A 290 5.98 -33.96 7.20
N ASP A 291 6.69 -33.24 6.33
CA ASP A 291 7.53 -32.10 6.66
C ASP A 291 7.36 -31.00 5.61
N VAL A 292 6.81 -29.86 6.06
CA VAL A 292 6.56 -28.71 5.17
C VAL A 292 7.86 -28.03 4.79
N PHE A 293 8.80 -27.90 5.72
CA PHE A 293 10.07 -27.21 5.47
C PHE A 293 10.96 -27.99 4.50
N ALA A 294 11.03 -29.31 4.63
CA ALA A 294 11.77 -30.12 3.65
C ALA A 294 11.24 -29.93 2.22
N LEU A 295 9.92 -29.80 2.08
CA LEU A 295 9.31 -29.54 0.77
C LEU A 295 9.61 -28.12 0.26
N GLN A 296 9.60 -27.11 1.15
CA GLN A 296 10.01 -25.73 0.80
C GLN A 296 11.47 -25.70 0.38
N ASP A 297 12.37 -26.37 1.11
CA ASP A 297 13.80 -26.46 0.80
C ASP A 297 14.06 -27.14 -0.54
N GLU A 298 13.28 -28.18 -0.91
CA GLU A 298 13.35 -28.77 -2.25
C GLU A 298 13.04 -27.75 -3.35
N VAL A 299 12.00 -26.92 -3.16
CA VAL A 299 11.62 -25.88 -4.14
C VAL A 299 12.66 -24.76 -4.19
N VAL A 300 13.12 -24.27 -3.04
CA VAL A 300 14.17 -23.24 -2.95
C VAL A 300 15.46 -23.76 -3.59
N GLY A 301 15.84 -24.99 -3.27
CA GLY A 301 17.03 -25.65 -3.85
C GLY A 301 16.99 -25.73 -5.37
N GLY A 302 15.82 -26.07 -5.93
CA GLY A 302 15.60 -26.09 -7.38
C GLY A 302 15.76 -24.71 -8.02
N VAL A 303 15.12 -23.68 -7.45
CA VAL A 303 15.26 -22.28 -7.90
C VAL A 303 16.71 -21.82 -7.83
N VAL A 304 17.40 -22.06 -6.70
CA VAL A 304 18.80 -21.67 -6.48
C VAL A 304 19.74 -22.37 -7.44
N ALA A 305 19.56 -23.69 -7.66
CA ALA A 305 20.39 -24.47 -8.58
C ALA A 305 20.29 -23.90 -10.02
N GLU A 306 19.10 -23.53 -10.44
CA GLU A 306 18.88 -22.97 -11.77
C GLU A 306 19.45 -21.55 -11.89
N LEU A 307 19.25 -20.68 -10.89
CA LEU A 307 19.86 -19.36 -10.85
C LEU A 307 21.40 -19.43 -10.86
N ARG A 308 21.99 -20.42 -10.15
CA ARG A 308 23.43 -20.68 -10.17
C ARG A 308 23.91 -21.10 -11.56
N ARG A 309 23.18 -21.97 -12.25
CA ARG A 309 23.49 -22.41 -13.61
C ARG A 309 23.44 -21.24 -14.60
N ALA A 310 22.44 -20.38 -14.49
CA ALA A 310 22.21 -19.25 -15.40
C ALA A 310 23.17 -18.07 -15.15
N LEU A 311 23.58 -17.82 -13.92
CA LEU A 311 24.23 -16.58 -13.48
C LEU A 311 25.65 -16.78 -12.88
N GLY A 312 26.08 -18.02 -12.65
CA GLY A 312 27.40 -18.34 -12.11
C GLY A 312 27.46 -18.51 -10.59
N ALA A 313 28.66 -18.70 -10.03
CA ALA A 313 28.88 -19.03 -8.62
C ALA A 313 28.53 -17.88 -7.66
N GLY A 314 28.20 -18.23 -6.42
CA GLY A 314 27.95 -17.28 -5.32
C GLY A 314 26.52 -17.24 -4.80
N ILE A 315 25.64 -18.10 -5.34
CA ILE A 315 24.28 -18.30 -4.80
C ILE A 315 24.29 -19.63 -4.06
N GLU A 316 24.23 -19.59 -2.72
CA GLU A 316 24.22 -20.78 -1.87
C GLU A 316 22.98 -20.75 -0.98
N HIS A 317 22.36 -21.91 -0.83
CA HIS A 317 21.25 -22.14 0.09
C HIS A 317 21.67 -23.28 1.02
N THR A 318 21.45 -23.07 2.31
CA THR A 318 21.62 -24.09 3.33
C THR A 318 20.23 -24.51 3.79
N PRO A 319 19.81 -25.75 3.56
CA PRO A 319 18.52 -26.26 4.02
C PRO A 319 18.40 -26.19 5.52
N ARG A 320 17.17 -26.07 6.01
CA ARG A 320 16.88 -26.15 7.46
C ARG A 320 17.09 -27.59 7.95
N GLU A 321 17.69 -27.73 9.11
CA GLU A 321 17.97 -29.07 9.68
C GLU A 321 16.73 -29.70 10.35
N ARG A 322 15.67 -28.91 10.60
CA ARG A 322 14.54 -29.35 11.41
C ARG A 322 13.26 -29.55 10.61
N ALA A 323 12.67 -30.75 10.76
CA ALA A 323 11.34 -31.06 10.28
C ALA A 323 10.24 -30.36 11.09
N VAL A 324 9.21 -29.85 10.42
CA VAL A 324 8.04 -29.22 11.04
C VAL A 324 6.76 -29.90 10.54
N ARG A 325 5.95 -30.36 11.50
CA ARG A 325 4.66 -31.01 11.20
C ARG A 325 3.68 -30.02 10.56
N PRO A 326 2.87 -30.45 9.59
CA PRO A 326 1.92 -29.59 8.89
C PRO A 326 0.99 -28.82 9.81
N GLU A 327 0.46 -29.46 10.86
CA GLU A 327 -0.48 -28.84 11.78
C GLU A 327 0.17 -27.68 12.58
N VAL A 328 1.44 -27.81 12.91
CA VAL A 328 2.21 -26.78 13.61
C VAL A 328 2.44 -25.59 12.69
N TRP A 329 2.87 -25.88 11.45
CA TRP A 329 3.10 -24.85 10.44
C TRP A 329 1.80 -24.10 10.07
N GLU A 330 0.67 -24.83 9.93
CA GLU A 330 -0.62 -24.23 9.63
C GLU A 330 -1.05 -23.21 10.72
N LEU A 331 -0.86 -23.54 11.99
CA LEU A 331 -1.14 -22.63 13.11
C LEU A 331 -0.25 -21.38 13.07
N LEU A 332 1.04 -21.54 12.71
CA LEU A 332 1.96 -20.43 12.52
C LEU A 332 1.47 -19.48 11.44
N VAL A 333 1.16 -20.01 10.24
CA VAL A 333 0.70 -19.20 9.10
C VAL A 333 -0.61 -18.48 9.41
N GLN A 334 -1.58 -19.19 9.98
CA GLN A 334 -2.85 -18.58 10.39
C GLN A 334 -2.63 -17.47 11.43
N GLY A 335 -1.76 -17.69 12.42
CA GLY A 335 -1.39 -16.69 13.42
C GLY A 335 -0.81 -15.42 12.78
N ARG A 336 0.10 -15.57 11.82
CA ARG A 336 0.68 -14.45 11.03
C ARG A 336 -0.39 -13.68 10.27
N VAL A 337 -1.31 -14.35 9.58
CA VAL A 337 -2.42 -13.72 8.84
C VAL A 337 -3.29 -12.85 9.76
N TYR A 338 -3.56 -13.32 10.98
CA TYR A 338 -4.29 -12.49 11.95
C TYR A 338 -3.48 -11.27 12.40
N MET A 339 -2.18 -11.43 12.64
CA MET A 339 -1.29 -10.33 13.04
C MET A 339 -1.19 -9.23 11.98
N GLU A 340 -1.22 -9.57 10.70
CA GLU A 340 -1.12 -8.63 9.58
C GLU A 340 -2.34 -7.72 9.39
N ARG A 341 -3.47 -8.04 10.01
CA ARG A 341 -4.65 -7.16 10.00
C ARG A 341 -4.45 -5.90 10.83
N TYR A 342 -3.49 -5.88 11.73
CA TYR A 342 -3.14 -4.74 12.60
C TYR A 342 -4.36 -4.14 13.32
N THR A 343 -5.32 -4.97 13.72
CA THR A 343 -6.49 -4.53 14.50
C THR A 343 -6.42 -5.04 15.93
N PRO A 344 -7.02 -4.32 16.91
CA PRO A 344 -7.05 -4.77 18.30
C PRO A 344 -7.72 -6.15 18.49
N GLU A 345 -8.69 -6.49 17.64
CA GLU A 345 -9.43 -7.75 17.71
C GLU A 345 -8.64 -8.92 17.12
N SER A 346 -7.83 -8.65 16.08
CA SER A 346 -7.06 -9.69 15.40
C SER A 346 -5.83 -10.15 16.22
N GLY A 347 -5.26 -9.26 17.01
CA GLY A 347 -4.07 -9.58 17.82
C GLY A 347 -4.29 -10.74 18.80
N PRO A 348 -5.32 -10.71 19.68
CA PRO A 348 -5.62 -11.81 20.59
C PRO A 348 -5.91 -13.14 19.88
N ALA A 349 -6.62 -13.11 18.75
CA ALA A 349 -6.91 -14.32 17.95
C ALA A 349 -5.62 -14.91 17.35
N GLY A 350 -4.74 -14.07 16.81
CA GLY A 350 -3.42 -14.49 16.33
C GLY A 350 -2.57 -15.09 17.43
N ARG A 351 -2.58 -14.46 18.62
CA ARG A 351 -1.89 -14.97 19.81
C ARG A 351 -2.35 -16.37 20.20
N GLU A 352 -3.65 -16.63 20.21
CA GLU A 352 -4.19 -17.95 20.58
C GLU A 352 -3.69 -19.04 19.62
N LEU A 353 -3.68 -18.76 18.31
CA LEU A 353 -3.15 -19.68 17.31
C LEU A 353 -1.66 -19.96 17.50
N LEU A 354 -0.86 -18.92 17.75
CA LEU A 354 0.58 -19.05 17.99
C LEU A 354 0.87 -19.79 19.31
N LEU A 355 0.07 -19.57 20.35
CA LEU A 355 0.19 -20.32 21.60
C LEU A 355 -0.10 -21.83 21.39
N ARG A 356 -1.12 -22.16 20.59
CA ARG A 356 -1.39 -23.54 20.21
C ARG A 356 -0.26 -24.14 19.38
N CYS A 357 0.34 -23.35 18.48
CA CYS A 357 1.50 -23.75 17.67
C CYS A 357 2.65 -24.22 18.57
N VAL A 358 3.08 -23.40 19.53
CA VAL A 358 4.20 -23.75 20.45
C VAL A 358 3.81 -24.80 21.50
N THR A 359 2.53 -24.96 21.80
CA THR A 359 2.05 -26.04 22.66
C THR A 359 2.13 -27.41 21.95
N LEU A 360 1.85 -27.46 20.65
CA LEU A 360 1.97 -28.67 19.87
C LEU A 360 3.43 -29.04 19.57
N ASP A 361 4.29 -28.05 19.40
CA ASP A 361 5.72 -28.26 19.16
C ASP A 361 6.55 -27.26 19.99
N PRO A 362 6.87 -27.59 21.26
CA PRO A 362 7.61 -26.71 22.15
C PRO A 362 9.04 -26.39 21.71
N GLU A 363 9.63 -27.20 20.83
CA GLU A 363 10.98 -26.97 20.31
C GLU A 363 11.00 -26.15 19.02
N PHE A 364 9.88 -25.62 18.56
CA PHE A 364 9.77 -24.84 17.33
C PHE A 364 10.14 -23.36 17.55
N ALA A 365 11.43 -23.03 17.38
CA ALA A 365 11.99 -21.69 17.64
C ALA A 365 11.23 -20.56 16.94
N LEU A 366 10.91 -20.70 15.64
CA LEU A 366 10.16 -19.69 14.87
C LEU A 366 8.75 -19.46 15.44
N GLY A 367 8.08 -20.52 15.95
CA GLY A 367 6.78 -20.40 16.61
C GLY A 367 6.86 -19.51 17.86
N TRP A 368 7.88 -19.71 18.69
CA TRP A 368 8.13 -18.88 19.88
C TRP A 368 8.51 -17.44 19.50
N ALA A 369 9.32 -17.25 18.43
CA ALA A 369 9.68 -15.92 17.94
C ALA A 369 8.46 -15.13 17.48
N GLU A 370 7.53 -15.77 16.75
CA GLU A 370 6.29 -15.15 16.29
C GLU A 370 5.30 -14.88 17.43
N LEU A 371 5.23 -15.77 18.43
CA LEU A 371 4.45 -15.53 19.65
C LEU A 371 4.99 -14.32 20.42
N ALA A 372 6.32 -14.22 20.56
CA ALA A 372 6.96 -13.05 21.17
C ALA A 372 6.68 -11.76 20.40
N ARG A 373 6.70 -11.82 19.05
CA ARG A 373 6.36 -10.69 18.17
C ARG A 373 4.91 -10.27 18.35
N CYS A 374 4.00 -11.23 18.52
CA CYS A 374 2.60 -10.97 18.82
C CYS A 374 2.44 -10.25 20.18
N GLU A 375 3.10 -10.72 21.22
CA GLU A 375 3.09 -10.09 22.55
C GLU A 375 3.63 -8.65 22.49
N GLN A 376 4.74 -8.43 21.75
CA GLN A 376 5.32 -7.12 21.51
C GLN A 376 4.33 -6.17 20.84
N PHE A 377 3.62 -6.65 19.81
CA PHE A 377 2.63 -5.87 19.10
C PHE A 377 1.41 -5.52 19.98
N LEU A 378 0.91 -6.46 20.77
CA LEU A 378 -0.20 -6.23 21.70
C LEU A 378 0.17 -5.19 22.77
N HIS A 379 1.40 -5.24 23.28
CA HIS A 379 1.92 -4.22 24.18
C HIS A 379 1.97 -2.84 23.53
N LEU A 380 2.48 -2.75 22.28
CA LEU A 380 2.53 -1.49 21.53
C LEU A 380 1.14 -0.85 21.35
N LEU A 381 0.12 -1.67 21.09
CA LEU A 381 -1.26 -1.19 20.94
C LEU A 381 -1.88 -0.70 22.26
N GLY A 382 -1.20 -0.87 23.41
CA GLY A 382 -1.71 -0.45 24.70
C GLY A 382 -2.91 -1.28 25.18
N LEU A 383 -3.06 -2.50 24.69
CA LEU A 383 -4.03 -3.44 25.23
C LEU A 383 -3.63 -3.82 26.65
N GLU A 384 -4.58 -3.87 27.55
CA GLU A 384 -4.58 -3.69 29.02
C GLU A 384 -3.48 -4.37 29.86
N ASP A 385 -2.63 -5.19 29.30
CA ASP A 385 -1.74 -6.05 30.08
C ASP A 385 -0.26 -5.69 29.88
N ASP A 386 0.38 -5.07 30.90
CA ASP A 386 1.82 -4.83 30.89
C ASP A 386 2.62 -6.16 30.92
N ALA A 387 1.99 -7.27 31.28
CA ALA A 387 2.57 -8.60 31.22
C ALA A 387 2.87 -9.06 29.77
N TYR A 388 2.29 -8.42 28.74
CA TYR A 388 2.66 -8.70 27.35
C TYR A 388 4.15 -8.45 27.08
N LEU A 389 4.72 -7.39 27.65
CA LEU A 389 6.14 -7.08 27.48
C LEU A 389 7.02 -8.18 28.12
N GLU A 390 6.72 -8.58 29.35
CA GLU A 390 7.50 -9.61 30.04
C GLU A 390 7.37 -10.99 29.41
N ARG A 391 6.16 -11.39 29.00
CA ARG A 391 5.95 -12.65 28.25
C ARG A 391 6.68 -12.61 26.90
N GLY A 392 6.68 -11.47 26.21
CA GLY A 392 7.46 -11.30 24.99
C GLY A 392 8.94 -11.58 25.19
N PHE A 393 9.52 -11.09 26.30
CA PHE A 393 10.92 -11.39 26.68
C PHE A 393 11.14 -12.86 27.03
N GLU A 394 10.21 -13.51 27.69
CA GLU A 394 10.29 -14.94 28.01
C GLU A 394 10.28 -15.78 26.74
N HIS A 395 9.32 -15.52 25.86
CA HIS A 395 9.16 -16.27 24.60
C HIS A 395 10.34 -16.06 23.65
N VAL A 396 10.83 -14.82 23.50
CA VAL A 396 11.95 -14.55 22.59
C VAL A 396 13.27 -15.14 23.10
N ARG A 397 13.51 -15.16 24.43
CA ARG A 397 14.66 -15.84 24.99
C ARG A 397 14.61 -17.33 24.74
N HIS A 398 13.44 -17.93 24.92
CA HIS A 398 13.26 -19.35 24.65
C HIS A 398 13.46 -19.68 23.14
N ALA A 399 12.96 -18.83 22.24
CA ALA A 399 13.23 -18.97 20.81
C ALA A 399 14.72 -18.98 20.49
N LEU A 400 15.51 -18.08 21.09
CA LEU A 400 16.95 -17.98 20.88
C LEU A 400 17.77 -19.07 21.61
N GLU A 401 17.23 -19.69 22.66
CA GLU A 401 17.80 -20.90 23.27
C GLU A 401 17.66 -22.11 22.34
N LEU A 402 16.53 -22.21 21.62
CA LEU A 402 16.27 -23.27 20.65
C LEU A 402 17.02 -23.06 19.32
N ASP A 403 17.02 -21.83 18.81
CA ASP A 403 17.75 -21.45 17.59
C ASP A 403 18.41 -20.07 17.76
N PRO A 404 19.72 -20.02 18.07
CA PRO A 404 20.47 -18.77 18.19
C PRO A 404 20.60 -17.96 16.89
N GLU A 405 20.22 -18.52 15.75
CA GLU A 405 20.28 -17.88 14.44
C GLU A 405 18.89 -17.54 13.86
N GLU A 406 17.82 -17.58 14.67
CA GLU A 406 16.47 -17.22 14.20
C GLU A 406 16.34 -15.69 14.02
N PRO A 407 16.22 -15.18 12.76
CA PRO A 407 16.24 -13.74 12.49
C PRO A 407 15.03 -13.00 13.09
N VAL A 408 13.85 -13.64 13.11
CA VAL A 408 12.63 -13.04 13.68
C VAL A 408 12.78 -12.86 15.18
N ALA A 409 13.42 -13.82 15.88
CA ALA A 409 13.69 -13.72 17.31
C ALA A 409 14.64 -12.56 17.63
N HIS A 410 15.73 -12.40 16.87
CA HIS A 410 16.65 -11.28 17.04
C HIS A 410 15.97 -9.92 16.81
N MET A 411 15.14 -9.79 15.77
CA MET A 411 14.39 -8.55 15.52
C MET A 411 13.41 -8.26 16.64
N THR A 412 12.65 -9.27 17.08
CA THR A 412 11.67 -9.14 18.15
C THR A 412 12.33 -8.76 19.48
N LEU A 413 13.47 -9.39 19.81
CA LEU A 413 14.26 -9.01 20.98
C LEU A 413 14.70 -7.55 20.90
N GLY A 414 15.15 -7.10 19.71
CA GLY A 414 15.50 -5.69 19.50
C GLY A 414 14.34 -4.74 19.77
N LEU A 415 13.14 -5.05 19.27
CA LEU A 415 11.94 -4.24 19.50
C LEU A 415 11.52 -4.20 20.98
N LEU A 416 11.57 -5.34 21.67
CA LEU A 416 11.28 -5.43 23.12
C LEU A 416 12.29 -4.63 23.94
N LEU A 417 13.58 -4.73 23.64
CA LEU A 417 14.64 -3.94 24.28
C LEU A 417 14.45 -2.43 24.06
N ALA A 418 14.06 -2.04 22.84
CA ALA A 418 13.75 -0.65 22.55
C ALA A 418 12.60 -0.11 23.42
N MET A 419 11.54 -0.92 23.61
CA MET A 419 10.40 -0.57 24.48
C MET A 419 10.80 -0.46 25.95
N ARG A 420 11.81 -1.23 26.38
CA ARG A 420 12.38 -1.15 27.74
C ARG A 420 13.40 -0.02 27.91
N GLY A 421 13.73 0.69 26.82
CA GLY A 421 14.69 1.81 26.82
C GLY A 421 16.16 1.41 26.66
N GLU A 422 16.44 0.15 26.31
CA GLU A 422 17.79 -0.39 26.11
C GLU A 422 18.26 -0.23 24.66
N GLY A 423 18.39 1.02 24.20
CA GLY A 423 18.56 1.35 22.78
C GLY A 423 19.78 0.72 22.09
N GLU A 424 20.95 0.67 22.72
CA GLU A 424 22.15 0.07 22.11
C GLU A 424 22.02 -1.45 21.95
N ALA A 425 21.51 -2.15 22.98
CA ALA A 425 21.25 -3.58 22.90
C ALA A 425 20.15 -3.90 21.86
N ALA A 426 19.13 -3.05 21.78
CA ALA A 426 18.07 -3.14 20.79
C ALA A 426 18.64 -3.10 19.35
N VAL A 427 19.47 -2.12 19.05
CA VAL A 427 20.09 -1.97 17.73
C VAL A 427 21.04 -3.12 17.43
N ALA A 428 21.81 -3.59 18.40
CA ALA A 428 22.73 -4.73 18.21
C ALA A 428 21.96 -6.00 17.83
N SER A 429 20.88 -6.32 18.57
CA SER A 429 20.04 -7.49 18.28
C SER A 429 19.36 -7.38 16.90
N ALA A 430 18.79 -6.23 16.58
CA ALA A 430 18.15 -6.03 15.28
C ALA A 430 19.14 -6.05 14.10
N ARG A 431 20.38 -5.62 14.28
CA ARG A 431 21.45 -5.78 13.26
C ARG A 431 21.77 -7.24 13.02
N ARG A 432 21.85 -8.05 14.09
CA ARG A 432 22.06 -9.50 13.95
C ARG A 432 20.96 -10.16 13.13
N SER A 433 19.70 -9.75 13.30
CA SER A 433 18.59 -10.20 12.46
C SER A 433 18.84 -9.94 10.97
N LEU A 434 19.32 -8.73 10.62
CA LEU A 434 19.59 -8.38 9.21
C LEU A 434 20.86 -9.04 8.64
N GLU A 435 21.82 -9.44 9.48
CA GLU A 435 22.95 -10.27 9.05
C GLU A 435 22.48 -11.67 8.64
N LEU A 436 21.52 -12.23 9.41
CA LEU A 436 20.96 -13.55 9.18
C LEU A 436 19.97 -13.60 8.01
N ALA A 437 19.25 -12.49 7.75
CA ALA A 437 18.29 -12.37 6.67
C ALA A 437 18.42 -11.01 5.94
N PRO A 438 19.50 -10.79 5.17
CA PRO A 438 19.84 -9.48 4.62
C PRO A 438 18.89 -8.97 3.53
N GLY A 439 18.13 -9.85 2.90
CA GLY A 439 17.16 -9.52 1.86
C GLY A 439 15.73 -9.34 2.36
N ASP A 440 15.45 -9.63 3.63
CA ASP A 440 14.08 -9.58 4.17
C ASP A 440 13.59 -8.13 4.32
N ALA A 441 12.58 -7.78 3.52
CA ALA A 441 12.01 -6.44 3.49
C ALA A 441 11.24 -6.11 4.80
N THR A 442 10.60 -7.09 5.41
CA THR A 442 9.81 -6.94 6.64
C THR A 442 10.72 -6.67 7.82
N LEU A 443 11.78 -7.47 7.99
CA LEU A 443 12.77 -7.24 9.04
C LEU A 443 13.49 -5.91 8.86
N ARG A 444 13.76 -5.52 7.63
CA ARG A 444 14.36 -4.22 7.31
C ARG A 444 13.44 -3.04 7.65
N LEU A 445 12.13 -3.19 7.43
CA LEU A 445 11.13 -2.19 7.86
C LEU A 445 11.11 -2.08 9.39
N PHE A 446 11.10 -3.20 10.08
CA PHE A 446 11.15 -3.21 11.56
C PHE A 446 12.44 -2.61 12.09
N PHE A 447 13.58 -2.85 11.44
CA PHE A 447 14.84 -2.19 11.80
C PHE A 447 14.79 -0.67 11.64
N GLY A 448 14.25 -0.17 10.52
CA GLY A 448 14.05 1.27 10.32
C GLY A 448 13.10 1.86 11.37
N THR A 449 12.05 1.14 11.73
CA THR A 449 11.09 1.52 12.78
C THR A 449 11.77 1.54 14.15
N LEU A 450 12.58 0.52 14.46
CA LEU A 450 13.34 0.44 15.70
C LEU A 450 14.33 1.60 15.84
N LEU A 451 15.11 1.89 14.80
CA LEU A 451 16.04 3.03 14.79
C LEU A 451 15.30 4.35 15.08
N ASN A 452 14.11 4.50 14.49
CA ASN A 452 13.26 5.65 14.76
C ASN A 452 12.80 5.69 16.23
N PHE A 453 12.39 4.55 16.76
CA PHE A 453 11.93 4.40 18.15
C PHE A 453 13.02 4.74 19.17
N VAL A 454 14.26 4.28 18.95
CA VAL A 454 15.41 4.57 19.83
C VAL A 454 16.10 5.92 19.55
N GLY A 455 15.55 6.74 18.66
CA GLY A 455 16.04 8.10 18.39
C GLY A 455 17.17 8.19 17.36
N ARG A 456 17.59 7.09 16.70
CA ARG A 456 18.67 7.07 15.66
C ARG A 456 18.12 7.37 14.25
N LYS A 457 17.51 8.53 14.11
CA LYS A 457 16.69 8.91 12.94
C LYS A 457 17.50 9.08 11.66
N GLU A 458 18.71 9.60 11.77
CA GLU A 458 19.62 9.77 10.65
C GLU A 458 20.03 8.44 10.03
N GLU A 459 20.13 7.37 10.86
CA GLU A 459 20.39 6.02 10.38
C GLU A 459 19.12 5.34 9.84
N ALA A 460 17.95 5.67 10.38
CA ALA A 460 16.68 5.13 9.90
C ALA A 460 16.35 5.56 8.45
N ILE A 461 16.63 6.82 8.10
CA ILE A 461 16.27 7.39 6.79
C ILE A 461 16.83 6.59 5.60
N PRO A 462 18.14 6.27 5.50
CA PRO A 462 18.64 5.47 4.39
C PRO A 462 18.08 4.05 4.36
N VAL A 463 17.86 3.42 5.51
CA VAL A 463 17.24 2.08 5.60
C VAL A 463 15.83 2.12 5.00
N LEU A 464 15.00 3.07 5.43
CA LEU A 464 13.61 3.21 4.98
C LEU A 464 13.50 3.62 3.51
N LYS A 465 14.40 4.48 3.00
CA LYS A 465 14.42 4.84 1.57
C LYS A 465 14.72 3.64 0.66
N ASN A 466 15.63 2.77 1.08
CA ASN A 466 15.97 1.58 0.30
C ASN A 466 14.82 0.56 0.21
N LEU A 467 13.90 0.56 1.18
CA LEU A 467 12.74 -0.33 1.19
C LEU A 467 11.76 -0.07 0.05
N THR A 468 11.66 1.15 -0.45
CA THR A 468 10.76 1.48 -1.58
C THR A 468 11.03 0.62 -2.82
N ARG A 469 12.25 0.13 -2.98
CA ARG A 469 12.64 -0.77 -4.08
C ARG A 469 12.38 -2.24 -3.74
N LEU A 470 12.59 -2.63 -2.48
CA LEU A 470 12.40 -4.01 -2.02
C LEU A 470 10.91 -4.39 -1.92
N ASP A 471 10.08 -3.46 -1.46
CA ASP A 471 8.65 -3.68 -1.29
C ASP A 471 7.83 -2.45 -1.68
N PRO A 472 7.64 -2.19 -3.00
CA PRO A 472 6.88 -1.04 -3.50
C PRO A 472 5.42 -0.97 -3.03
N ALA A 473 4.75 -2.11 -2.79
CA ALA A 473 3.34 -2.12 -2.38
C ALA A 473 3.17 -1.67 -0.91
N LEU A 474 4.15 -1.91 -0.06
CA LEU A 474 4.17 -1.40 1.32
C LEU A 474 4.74 0.02 1.42
N ARG A 475 4.83 0.73 0.29
CA ARG A 475 5.37 2.09 0.22
C ARG A 475 4.76 3.03 1.24
N PHE A 476 3.46 2.91 1.55
CA PHE A 476 2.81 3.75 2.54
C PHE A 476 3.42 3.60 3.94
N MET A 477 3.81 2.38 4.35
CA MET A 477 4.47 2.13 5.65
C MET A 477 5.86 2.79 5.71
N HIS A 478 6.64 2.67 4.61
CA HIS A 478 7.97 3.30 4.53
C HIS A 478 7.86 4.82 4.58
N LEU A 479 6.91 5.39 3.84
CA LEU A 479 6.65 6.83 3.82
C LEU A 479 6.18 7.35 5.18
N PHE A 480 5.34 6.58 5.88
CA PHE A 480 4.91 6.89 7.23
C PHE A 480 6.09 6.97 8.21
N GLN A 481 6.96 5.95 8.20
CA GLN A 481 8.14 5.94 9.07
C GLN A 481 9.14 7.05 8.72
N LEU A 482 9.34 7.34 7.42
CA LEU A 482 10.16 8.47 6.97
C LEU A 482 9.57 9.81 7.45
N ALA A 483 8.25 9.98 7.38
CA ALA A 483 7.59 11.18 7.86
C ALA A 483 7.79 11.39 9.37
N ILE A 484 7.73 10.32 10.17
CA ILE A 484 8.04 10.37 11.60
C ILE A 484 9.50 10.80 11.81
N CYS A 485 10.46 10.24 11.08
CA CYS A 485 11.87 10.69 11.15
C CYS A 485 12.00 12.18 10.87
N TYR A 486 11.38 12.66 9.79
CA TYR A 486 11.46 14.09 9.42
C TYR A 486 10.79 14.99 10.45
N LYS A 487 9.61 14.62 10.98
CA LYS A 487 8.95 15.36 12.08
C LYS A 487 9.88 15.54 13.26
N GLN A 488 10.49 14.45 13.72
CA GLN A 488 11.35 14.44 14.88
C GLN A 488 12.71 15.16 14.66
N LEU A 489 13.13 15.34 13.39
CA LEU A 489 14.28 16.15 13.01
C LEU A 489 13.92 17.64 12.79
N GLY A 490 12.67 18.04 13.05
CA GLY A 490 12.19 19.41 12.82
C GLY A 490 11.97 19.76 11.34
N ARG A 491 12.06 18.77 10.44
CA ARG A 491 11.85 18.95 8.99
C ARG A 491 10.36 18.80 8.66
N ILE A 492 9.58 19.76 9.17
CA ILE A 492 8.11 19.65 9.23
C ILE A 492 7.46 19.58 7.84
N ASP A 493 7.91 20.39 6.88
CA ASP A 493 7.35 20.39 5.52
C ASP A 493 7.55 19.05 4.83
N GLU A 494 8.71 18.43 5.01
CA GLU A 494 9.00 17.09 4.48
C GLU A 494 8.18 16.01 5.19
N ALA A 495 7.95 16.14 6.49
CA ALA A 495 7.09 15.25 7.24
C ALA A 495 5.65 15.30 6.71
N ILE A 496 5.09 16.49 6.52
CA ILE A 496 3.75 16.70 5.93
C ILE A 496 3.70 16.09 4.51
N SER A 497 4.70 16.38 3.67
CA SER A 497 4.79 15.85 2.32
C SER A 497 4.76 14.30 2.32
N LYS A 498 5.56 13.66 3.17
CA LYS A 498 5.62 12.20 3.25
C LYS A 498 4.34 11.57 3.83
N HIS A 499 3.68 12.21 4.79
CA HIS A 499 2.37 11.77 5.24
C HIS A 499 1.30 11.88 4.14
N ARG A 500 1.33 12.94 3.33
CA ARG A 500 0.43 13.08 2.18
C ARG A 500 0.70 12.02 1.11
N GLU A 501 1.97 11.74 0.79
CA GLU A 501 2.36 10.65 -0.11
C GLU A 501 1.93 9.28 0.45
N CYS A 502 2.04 9.06 1.76
CA CYS A 502 1.54 7.89 2.45
C CYS A 502 0.03 7.71 2.26
N LEU A 503 -0.75 8.78 2.46
CA LEU A 503 -2.20 8.77 2.28
C LEU A 503 -2.63 8.66 0.82
N ALA A 504 -1.82 9.16 -0.12
CA ALA A 504 -2.05 8.92 -1.55
C ALA A 504 -1.89 7.44 -1.92
N ALA A 505 -0.96 6.73 -1.26
CA ALA A 505 -0.78 5.28 -1.45
C ALA A 505 -1.82 4.45 -0.67
N ASN A 506 -2.22 4.88 0.53
CA ASN A 506 -3.25 4.24 1.35
C ASN A 506 -4.11 5.28 2.08
N PRO A 507 -5.23 5.74 1.48
CA PRO A 507 -6.11 6.75 2.09
C PRO A 507 -6.75 6.32 3.42
N GLY A 508 -6.85 5.01 3.67
CA GLY A 508 -7.42 4.43 4.91
C GLY A 508 -6.42 4.30 6.06
N PHE A 509 -5.17 4.73 5.90
CA PHE A 509 -4.16 4.57 6.93
C PHE A 509 -4.30 5.64 8.03
N PHE A 510 -5.04 5.32 9.07
CA PHE A 510 -5.37 6.24 10.16
C PHE A 510 -4.14 6.86 10.86
N GLY A 511 -3.01 6.12 10.94
CA GLY A 511 -1.78 6.60 11.57
C GLY A 511 -1.22 7.87 10.94
N ALA A 512 -1.30 8.00 9.61
CA ALA A 512 -0.85 9.21 8.92
C ALA A 512 -1.79 10.40 9.18
N HIS A 513 -3.10 10.19 9.24
CA HIS A 513 -4.05 11.23 9.64
C HIS A 513 -3.82 11.67 11.09
N MET A 514 -3.55 10.75 11.99
CA MET A 514 -3.23 11.03 13.40
C MET A 514 -1.96 11.91 13.52
N GLN A 515 -0.90 11.57 12.80
CA GLN A 515 0.34 12.36 12.81
C GLN A 515 0.16 13.74 12.17
N LEU A 516 -0.62 13.85 11.09
CA LEU A 516 -0.95 15.15 10.51
C LEU A 516 -1.77 16.02 11.46
N ALA A 517 -2.72 15.44 12.21
CA ALA A 517 -3.48 16.15 13.24
C ALA A 517 -2.54 16.72 14.32
N SER A 518 -1.57 15.94 14.78
CA SER A 518 -0.55 16.37 15.74
C SER A 518 0.33 17.48 15.16
N ILE A 519 0.86 17.32 13.93
CA ILE A 519 1.72 18.32 13.30
C ILE A 519 0.98 19.67 13.13
N HIS A 520 -0.25 19.64 12.61
CA HIS A 520 -1.04 20.85 12.42
C HIS A 520 -1.42 21.52 13.75
N ALA A 521 -1.65 20.73 14.81
CA ALA A 521 -1.88 21.29 16.16
C ALA A 521 -0.63 22.00 16.71
N GLN A 522 0.58 21.44 16.49
CA GLN A 522 1.85 22.07 16.87
C GLN A 522 2.13 23.39 16.11
N LEU A 523 1.71 23.45 14.83
CA LEU A 523 1.83 24.65 14.01
C LEU A 523 0.76 25.72 14.33
N GLY A 524 -0.21 25.42 15.20
CA GLY A 524 -1.35 26.30 15.48
C GLY A 524 -2.44 26.28 14.39
N GLU A 525 -2.34 25.42 13.41
CA GLU A 525 -3.24 25.27 12.28
C GLU A 525 -4.47 24.44 12.66
N MET A 526 -5.26 24.92 13.61
CA MET A 526 -6.31 24.15 14.29
C MET A 526 -7.41 23.64 13.36
N ASN A 527 -7.68 24.30 12.23
CA ASN A 527 -8.67 23.81 11.26
C ASN A 527 -8.20 22.54 10.56
N GLN A 528 -6.93 22.51 10.13
CA GLN A 528 -6.30 21.32 9.54
C GLN A 528 -6.16 20.20 10.57
N ALA A 529 -5.79 20.52 11.81
CA ALA A 529 -5.70 19.54 12.90
C ALA A 529 -7.04 18.86 13.15
N ARG A 530 -8.13 19.61 13.24
CA ARG A 530 -9.49 19.08 13.40
C ARG A 530 -9.95 18.25 12.19
N ALA A 531 -9.65 18.71 10.98
CA ALA A 531 -9.99 17.98 9.76
C ALA A 531 -9.29 16.61 9.72
N ALA A 532 -7.98 16.57 10.03
CA ALA A 532 -7.23 15.32 10.09
C ALA A 532 -7.72 14.38 11.21
N LEU A 533 -8.06 14.93 12.39
CA LEU A 533 -8.66 14.14 13.48
C LEU A 533 -10.05 13.60 13.11
N ALA A 534 -10.85 14.36 12.37
CA ALA A 534 -12.15 13.89 11.89
C ALA A 534 -12.00 12.64 10.98
N GLU A 535 -10.95 12.58 10.15
CA GLU A 535 -10.64 11.40 9.36
C GLU A 535 -10.21 10.21 10.24
N VAL A 536 -9.44 10.44 11.30
CA VAL A 536 -9.11 9.39 12.27
C VAL A 536 -10.38 8.80 12.87
N LEU A 537 -11.31 9.66 13.34
CA LEU A 537 -12.57 9.24 13.96
C LEU A 537 -13.56 8.64 12.94
N ARG A 538 -13.50 9.02 11.67
CA ARG A 538 -14.27 8.37 10.61
C ARG A 538 -13.80 6.94 10.35
N LEU A 539 -12.48 6.73 10.35
CA LEU A 539 -11.84 5.42 10.14
C LEU A 539 -11.91 4.53 11.39
N ARG A 540 -11.84 5.16 12.55
CA ARG A 540 -11.86 4.52 13.88
C ARG A 540 -12.81 5.29 14.81
N PRO A 541 -14.14 5.02 14.79
CA PRO A 541 -15.12 5.77 15.59
C PRO A 541 -14.92 5.66 17.10
N ASP A 542 -14.28 4.60 17.55
CA ASP A 542 -13.97 4.28 18.94
C ASP A 542 -12.57 4.77 19.39
N PHE A 543 -11.86 5.53 18.54
CA PHE A 543 -10.53 6.03 18.85
C PHE A 543 -10.59 7.10 19.96
N SER A 544 -9.75 6.94 20.97
CA SER A 544 -9.68 7.79 22.17
C SER A 544 -8.22 7.91 22.64
N VAL A 545 -7.98 8.75 23.63
CA VAL A 545 -6.63 8.92 24.24
C VAL A 545 -6.05 7.59 24.72
N ALA A 546 -6.89 6.71 25.28
CA ALA A 546 -6.43 5.40 25.76
C ALA A 546 -5.89 4.51 24.62
N ARG A 547 -6.36 4.71 23.39
CA ARG A 547 -6.00 3.92 22.19
C ARG A 547 -4.85 4.50 21.36
N ILE A 548 -4.21 5.58 21.84
CA ILE A 548 -2.98 6.09 21.22
C ILE A 548 -1.85 5.08 21.52
N PRO A 549 -1.13 4.58 20.49
CA PRO A 549 -0.06 3.60 20.66
C PRO A 549 1.02 4.05 21.65
N ARG A 550 1.66 3.09 22.31
CA ARG A 550 2.79 3.32 23.25
C ARG A 550 4.09 3.62 22.48
N VAL A 551 4.15 4.79 21.85
CA VAL A 551 5.30 5.29 21.10
C VAL A 551 6.08 6.34 21.91
N PRO A 552 7.36 6.61 21.60
CA PRO A 552 8.18 7.53 22.38
C PRO A 552 7.63 8.95 22.53
N ASP A 553 6.90 9.46 21.54
CA ASP A 553 6.28 10.80 21.54
C ASP A 553 4.79 10.78 21.94
N ARG A 554 4.33 9.70 22.61
CA ARG A 554 2.92 9.50 22.97
C ARG A 554 2.32 10.68 23.72
N ASP A 555 3.03 11.24 24.70
CA ASP A 555 2.53 12.34 25.52
C ASP A 555 2.31 13.60 24.67
N VAL A 556 3.20 13.86 23.72
CA VAL A 556 3.06 14.95 22.74
C VAL A 556 1.86 14.71 21.85
N LEU A 557 1.70 13.48 21.34
CA LEU A 557 0.52 13.12 20.53
C LEU A 557 -0.78 13.29 21.29
N VAL A 558 -0.83 12.86 22.56
CA VAL A 558 -2.01 13.02 23.45
C VAL A 558 -2.36 14.51 23.59
N GLU A 559 -1.39 15.35 23.90
CA GLU A 559 -1.61 16.78 24.07
C GLU A 559 -2.12 17.45 22.77
N ASP A 560 -1.48 17.15 21.63
CA ASP A 560 -1.83 17.72 20.34
C ASP A 560 -3.21 17.28 19.86
N LEU A 561 -3.53 15.99 20.01
CA LEU A 561 -4.83 15.47 19.61
C LEU A 561 -5.97 15.96 20.52
N ARG A 562 -5.69 16.18 21.83
CA ARG A 562 -6.64 16.87 22.73
C ARG A 562 -6.90 18.31 22.27
N LYS A 563 -5.85 19.07 21.89
CA LYS A 563 -6.02 20.40 21.30
C LYS A 563 -6.88 20.36 20.04
N ALA A 564 -6.72 19.32 19.22
CA ALA A 564 -7.55 19.10 18.04
C ALA A 564 -8.99 18.66 18.34
N GLY A 565 -9.30 18.23 19.59
CA GLY A 565 -10.65 17.86 20.05
C GLY A 565 -10.86 16.36 20.28
N LEU A 566 -9.81 15.55 20.39
CA LEU A 566 -9.91 14.14 20.78
C LEU A 566 -10.43 14.05 22.24
N ARG A 567 -11.41 13.19 22.45
CA ARG A 567 -11.96 12.90 23.80
C ARG A 567 -11.13 11.85 24.53
N GLU A 568 -11.30 11.78 25.86
CA GLU A 568 -10.64 10.79 26.73
C GLU A 568 -10.94 9.35 26.32
#